data_1b16bfaecb68dd72bbb2c6ea7c45a2cf
#
_entry.id   1b16bfaecb68dd72bbb2c6ea7c45a2cf
#
_cell.length_a   1.000
_cell.length_b   1.000
_cell.length_c   1.000
_cell.angle_alpha   90.00
_cell.angle_beta   90.00
_cell.angle_gamma   90.00
#
_symmetry.space_group_name_H-M   'P 1'
#
loop_
_entity.id
_entity.type
_entity.pdbx_description
1 polymer ?
#
loop_
_entity_poly.entity_id
_entity_poly.type
_entity_poly.pdbx_seq_one_letter_code
_entity_poly.pdbx_strand_id
1 'polypeptide(L)'
;MGLATNPFGEVTYMKDEIVLKNKLKVARAEKNLSQAALAELVGVSRNTISSIETGQFCPTAKLALILCIALDKRFEDLFYF
;
A
#
# COMPACT_ATOMS: atom_id res chain seq x y z
N MET A 1 3.39 15.30 19.18
CA MET A 1 2.72 15.47 17.92
C MET A 1 3.57 16.26 16.95
N GLY A 2 3.75 15.75 15.79
CA GLY A 2 4.65 16.35 14.83
C GLY A 2 3.94 17.15 13.76
N LEU A 3 3.95 18.47 13.89
CA LEU A 3 3.57 19.36 12.80
C LEU A 3 4.84 19.89 12.18
N ALA A 4 4.87 19.92 10.86
CA ALA A 4 6.00 20.46 10.12
C ALA A 4 5.48 21.44 9.07
N THR A 5 6.34 22.35 8.66
CA THR A 5 6.03 23.30 7.59
C THR A 5 6.79 22.85 6.34
N ASN A 6 6.09 22.59 5.26
CA ASN A 6 6.71 22.20 4.01
C ASN A 6 7.28 23.44 3.28
N PRO A 7 7.97 23.25 2.14
CA PRO A 7 8.60 24.37 1.43
C PRO A 7 7.64 25.47 0.97
N PHE A 8 6.35 25.18 0.94
CA PHE A 8 5.34 26.14 0.51
C PHE A 8 4.70 26.90 1.66
N GLY A 9 5.24 26.71 2.89
CA GLY A 9 4.73 27.40 4.08
C GLY A 9 3.50 26.76 4.69
N GLU A 10 3.05 25.63 4.18
CA GLU A 10 1.91 24.92 4.73
C GLU A 10 2.33 24.06 5.90
N VAL A 11 1.46 23.98 6.92
CA VAL A 11 1.68 23.10 8.06
C VAL A 11 1.18 21.72 7.72
N THR A 12 2.01 20.70 7.94
CA THR A 12 1.65 19.32 7.68
C THR A 12 1.98 18.46 8.90
N TYR A 13 1.30 17.33 9.02
CA TYR A 13 1.56 16.37 10.08
C TYR A 13 2.79 15.54 9.76
N MET A 14 3.51 15.14 10.81
CA MET A 14 4.61 14.20 10.64
C MET A 14 4.06 12.85 10.14
N LYS A 15 4.85 12.19 9.32
CA LYS A 15 4.40 10.97 8.63
C LYS A 15 4.04 9.81 9.55
N ASP A 16 4.59 9.77 10.76
CA ASP A 16 4.30 8.72 11.73
C ASP A 16 2.92 8.89 12.39
N GLU A 17 2.27 10.03 12.16
CA GLU A 17 0.89 10.26 12.59
C GLU A 17 -0.12 9.92 11.49
N ILE A 18 0.37 9.67 10.28
CA ILE A 18 -0.47 9.35 9.12
C ILE A 18 -0.08 7.95 8.65
N VAL A 19 -0.93 6.99 8.92
CA VAL A 19 -0.65 5.59 8.59
C VAL A 19 -1.41 5.21 7.33
N LEU A 20 -0.67 4.78 6.31
CA LEU A 20 -1.28 4.29 5.08
C LEU A 20 -1.87 2.91 5.35
N LYS A 21 -3.17 2.80 5.15
CA LYS A 21 -3.91 1.54 5.29
C LYS A 21 -4.19 0.97 3.91
N ASN A 22 -4.51 -0.32 3.86
CA ASN A 22 -4.79 -0.94 2.59
C ASN A 22 -5.86 -2.02 2.70
N LYS A 23 -6.48 -2.31 1.57
CA LYS A 23 -7.44 -3.39 1.41
C LYS A 23 -6.86 -4.48 0.51
N LEU A 24 -5.56 -4.67 0.57
CA LEU A 24 -4.85 -5.60 -0.31
C LEU A 24 -5.36 -7.03 -0.13
N LYS A 25 -5.53 -7.46 1.11
CA LYS A 25 -6.01 -8.80 1.40
C LYS A 25 -7.40 -9.05 0.83
N VAL A 26 -8.30 -8.08 0.95
CA VAL A 26 -9.66 -8.18 0.44
C VAL A 26 -9.64 -8.23 -1.09
N ALA A 27 -8.90 -7.32 -1.72
CA ALA A 27 -8.81 -7.28 -3.18
C ALA A 27 -8.18 -8.56 -3.74
N ARG A 28 -7.18 -9.10 -3.06
CA ARG A 28 -6.54 -10.35 -3.42
C ARG A 28 -7.55 -11.52 -3.34
N ALA A 29 -8.33 -11.55 -2.27
CA ALA A 29 -9.34 -12.59 -2.08
C ALA A 29 -10.42 -12.53 -3.14
N GLU A 30 -10.81 -11.33 -3.57
CA GLU A 30 -11.78 -11.16 -4.65
C GLU A 30 -11.30 -11.77 -5.96
N LYS A 31 -9.99 -11.81 -6.17
CA LYS A 31 -9.38 -12.42 -7.36
C LYS A 31 -8.97 -13.87 -7.14
N ASN A 32 -9.27 -14.44 -5.99
CA ASN A 32 -8.89 -15.80 -5.63
C ASN A 32 -7.39 -16.04 -5.72
N LEU A 33 -6.60 -15.04 -5.35
CA LEU A 33 -5.14 -15.14 -5.40
C LEU A 33 -4.60 -15.40 -4.00
N SER A 34 -3.63 -16.33 -3.90
CA SER A 34 -2.85 -16.47 -2.68
C SER A 34 -1.83 -15.33 -2.59
N GLN A 35 -1.24 -15.14 -1.41
CA GLN A 35 -0.16 -14.18 -1.26
C GLN A 35 1.00 -14.50 -2.21
N ALA A 36 1.34 -15.78 -2.33
CA ALA A 36 2.41 -16.21 -3.23
C ALA A 36 2.08 -15.93 -4.69
N ALA A 37 0.84 -16.17 -5.11
CA ALA A 37 0.43 -15.93 -6.48
C ALA A 37 0.47 -14.44 -6.82
N LEU A 38 -0.01 -13.59 -5.93
CA LEU A 38 0.06 -12.14 -6.13
C LEU A 38 1.51 -11.66 -6.18
N ALA A 39 2.35 -12.17 -5.27
CA ALA A 39 3.77 -11.81 -5.23
C ALA A 39 4.44 -12.13 -6.56
N GLU A 40 4.16 -13.30 -7.13
CA GLU A 40 4.71 -13.70 -8.41
C GLU A 40 4.26 -12.77 -9.53
N LEU A 41 2.97 -12.40 -9.54
CA LEU A 41 2.43 -11.50 -10.56
C LEU A 41 3.12 -10.13 -10.55
N VAL A 42 3.43 -9.61 -9.39
CA VAL A 42 3.99 -8.26 -9.28
C VAL A 42 5.50 -8.24 -9.10
N GLY A 43 6.14 -9.41 -9.04
CA GLY A 43 7.60 -9.50 -9.03
C GLY A 43 8.24 -9.24 -7.69
N VAL A 44 7.58 -9.59 -6.59
CA VAL A 44 8.15 -9.46 -5.24
C VAL A 44 8.03 -10.79 -4.50
N SER A 45 8.61 -10.86 -3.30
CA SER A 45 8.49 -12.06 -2.47
C SER A 45 7.12 -12.12 -1.78
N ARG A 46 6.71 -13.32 -1.42
CA ARG A 46 5.49 -13.52 -0.62
C ARG A 46 5.55 -12.73 0.68
N ASN A 47 6.73 -12.68 1.31
CA ASN A 47 6.90 -11.94 2.56
C ASN A 47 6.64 -10.44 2.37
N THR A 48 6.97 -9.89 1.22
CA THR A 48 6.68 -8.49 0.91
C THR A 48 5.17 -8.26 0.89
N ILE A 49 4.42 -9.14 0.24
CA ILE A 49 2.95 -9.03 0.21
C ILE A 49 2.39 -9.14 1.62
N SER A 50 2.83 -10.13 2.38
CA SER A 50 2.39 -10.32 3.76
C SER A 50 2.66 -9.09 4.62
N SER A 51 3.86 -8.52 4.49
CA SER A 51 4.24 -7.34 5.27
C SER A 51 3.43 -6.10 4.90
N ILE A 52 3.05 -5.96 3.64
CA ILE A 52 2.17 -4.86 3.21
C ILE A 52 0.79 -5.06 3.82
N GLU A 53 0.24 -6.27 3.74
CA GLU A 53 -1.11 -6.55 4.24
C GLU A 53 -1.23 -6.31 5.74
N THR A 54 -0.17 -6.56 6.48
CA THR A 54 -0.16 -6.36 7.94
C THR A 54 0.24 -4.95 8.37
N GLY A 55 0.60 -4.09 7.41
CA GLY A 55 1.00 -2.72 7.70
C GLY A 55 2.44 -2.56 8.15
N GLN A 56 3.25 -3.62 8.11
CA GLN A 56 4.66 -3.56 8.52
C GLN A 56 5.54 -2.91 7.47
N PHE A 57 5.11 -2.93 6.22
CA PHE A 57 5.87 -2.38 5.10
C PHE A 57 4.95 -1.53 4.23
N CYS A 58 5.36 -0.29 4.00
CA CYS A 58 4.66 0.61 3.09
C CYS A 58 5.29 0.45 1.70
N PRO A 59 4.52 0.05 0.68
CA PRO A 59 5.09 -0.13 -0.65
C PRO A 59 5.54 1.19 -1.25
N THR A 60 6.53 1.11 -2.14
CA THR A 60 6.89 2.26 -2.96
C THR A 60 5.71 2.63 -3.87
N ALA A 61 5.70 3.84 -4.38
CA ALA A 61 4.65 4.27 -5.31
C ALA A 61 4.58 3.34 -6.53
N LYS A 62 5.73 2.92 -7.05
CA LYS A 62 5.77 2.01 -8.19
C LYS A 62 5.09 0.68 -7.85
N LEU A 63 5.44 0.08 -6.72
CA LEU A 63 4.85 -1.19 -6.32
C LEU A 63 3.36 -1.05 -6.05
N ALA A 64 2.96 0.03 -5.40
CA ALA A 64 1.54 0.29 -5.13
C ALA A 64 0.73 0.36 -6.43
N LEU A 65 1.25 1.03 -7.44
CA LEU A 65 0.57 1.14 -8.73
C LEU A 65 0.53 -0.20 -9.46
N ILE A 66 1.60 -0.98 -9.39
CA ILE A 66 1.63 -2.33 -9.98
C ILE A 66 0.59 -3.24 -9.31
N LEU A 67 0.46 -3.14 -7.98
CA LEU A 67 -0.57 -3.88 -7.26
C LEU A 67 -1.98 -3.48 -7.71
N CYS A 68 -2.20 -2.19 -7.93
CA CYS A 68 -3.49 -1.71 -8.44
C CYS A 68 -3.81 -2.33 -9.81
N ILE A 69 -2.83 -2.38 -10.69
CA ILE A 69 -3.01 -2.98 -12.02
C ILE A 69 -3.32 -4.48 -11.89
N ALA A 70 -2.54 -5.19 -11.08
CA ALA A 70 -2.70 -6.63 -10.91
C ALA A 70 -4.06 -6.99 -10.33
N LEU A 71 -4.60 -6.15 -9.45
CA LEU A 71 -5.86 -6.41 -8.76
C LEU A 71 -7.05 -5.70 -9.40
N ASP A 72 -6.83 -4.97 -10.48
CA ASP A 72 -7.87 -4.21 -11.18
C ASP A 72 -8.60 -3.27 -10.23
N LYS A 73 -7.83 -2.51 -9.47
CA LYS A 73 -8.36 -1.54 -8.50
C LYS A 73 -7.73 -0.18 -8.75
N ARG A 74 -8.49 0.88 -8.44
CA ARG A 74 -7.92 2.22 -8.40
C ARG A 74 -7.09 2.36 -7.14
N PHE A 75 -6.12 3.26 -7.17
CA PHE A 75 -5.25 3.48 -6.01
C PHE A 75 -6.07 3.78 -4.74
N GLU A 76 -7.04 4.68 -4.85
CA GLU A 76 -7.85 5.09 -3.70
C GLU A 76 -8.80 4.00 -3.21
N ASP A 77 -9.05 2.97 -4.02
CA ASP A 77 -9.84 1.82 -3.58
C ASP A 77 -8.99 0.80 -2.82
N LEU A 78 -7.68 0.85 -3.02
CA LEU A 78 -6.76 -0.12 -2.45
C LEU A 78 -5.99 0.45 -1.25
N PHE A 79 -5.60 1.71 -1.32
CA PHE A 79 -4.82 2.38 -0.28
C PHE A 79 -5.56 3.61 0.22
N TYR A 80 -5.50 3.84 1.55
CA TYR A 80 -6.22 4.96 2.16
C TYR A 80 -5.60 5.32 3.50
N PHE A 81 -6.01 6.43 4.03
CA PHE A 81 -5.65 6.88 5.38
C PHE A 81 -6.88 6.86 6.33
#